data_4271dfd0d9ca405e5c1a141cff821f35
#
_entry.id   4271dfd0d9ca405e5c1a141cff821f35
#
_cell.length_a   1.000
_cell.length_b   1.000
_cell.length_c   1.000
_cell.angle_alpha   90.00
_cell.angle_beta   90.00
_cell.angle_gamma   90.00
#
_symmetry.space_group_name_H-M   'P 1'
#
loop_
_entity.id
_entity.type
_entity.pdbx_description
1 polymer ?
#
loop_
_entity_poly.entity_id
_entity_poly.type
_entity_poly.pdbx_seq_one_letter_code
_entity_poly.pdbx_strand_id
1 'polypeptide(L)'
;MTRELLKYQIELLQKVIYSMRILHNDGVELATAIEQAESRLHELGHQLGWYSVSPINDGQATESVFYGTHEECKKFVSDWRKEYPEDKGGFIITSL
;
A
#
# COMPACT_ATOMS: atom_id res chain seq x y z
N MET A 1 6.88 20.14 -7.40
CA MET A 1 5.91 19.13 -7.89
C MET A 1 4.59 19.33 -7.16
N THR A 2 3.47 19.37 -7.87
CA THR A 2 2.16 19.56 -7.25
C THR A 2 1.71 18.29 -6.52
N ARG A 3 0.81 18.44 -5.54
CA ARG A 3 0.24 17.30 -4.82
C ARG A 3 -0.51 16.36 -5.77
N GLU A 4 -1.21 16.91 -6.74
CA GLU A 4 -1.96 16.12 -7.73
C GLU A 4 -1.03 15.26 -8.58
N LEU A 5 0.11 15.81 -9.00
CA LEU A 5 1.10 15.05 -9.75
C LEU A 5 1.72 13.93 -8.90
N LEU A 6 2.00 14.20 -7.63
CA LEU A 6 2.48 13.18 -6.70
C LEU A 6 1.48 12.05 -6.54
N LYS A 7 0.21 12.38 -6.36
CA LYS A 7 -0.87 11.38 -6.26
C LYS A 7 -0.95 10.53 -7.51
N TYR A 8 -0.90 11.16 -8.68
CA TYR A 8 -0.94 10.46 -9.96
C TYR A 8 0.22 9.46 -10.09
N GLN A 9 1.43 9.89 -9.73
CA GLN A 9 2.60 9.03 -9.77
C GLN A 9 2.48 7.84 -8.81
N ILE A 10 1.94 8.06 -7.61
CA ILE A 10 1.71 6.98 -6.66
C ILE A 10 0.71 5.97 -7.20
N GLU A 11 -0.38 6.43 -7.80
CA GLU A 11 -1.38 5.55 -8.40
C GLU A 11 -0.78 4.69 -9.52
N LEU A 12 0.05 5.29 -10.37
CA LEU A 12 0.76 4.54 -11.41
C LEU A 12 1.69 3.49 -10.83
N LEU A 13 2.45 3.86 -9.80
CA LEU A 13 3.37 2.93 -9.13
C LEU A 13 2.62 1.77 -8.49
N GLN A 14 1.47 2.02 -7.88
CA GLN A 14 0.64 0.95 -7.31
C GLN A 14 0.21 -0.06 -8.39
N LYS A 15 -0.20 0.42 -9.55
CA LYS A 15 -0.59 -0.45 -10.66
C LYS A 15 0.59 -1.26 -11.19
N VAL A 16 1.74 -0.61 -11.32
CA VAL A 16 2.98 -1.27 -11.77
C VAL A 16 3.42 -2.33 -10.78
N ILE A 17 3.42 -2.02 -9.50
CA ILE A 17 3.79 -2.97 -8.44
C ILE A 17 2.85 -4.17 -8.45
N TYR A 18 1.55 -3.94 -8.55
CA TYR A 18 0.57 -5.02 -8.62
C TYR A 18 0.83 -5.94 -9.80
N SER A 19 1.07 -5.38 -10.99
CA SER A 19 1.37 -6.15 -12.19
C SER A 19 2.68 -6.94 -12.05
N MET A 20 3.71 -6.33 -11.47
CA MET A 20 4.99 -6.99 -11.25
C MET A 20 4.86 -8.16 -10.26
N ARG A 21 4.04 -8.01 -9.22
CA ARG A 21 3.81 -9.09 -8.26
C ARG A 21 3.14 -10.29 -8.90
N ILE A 22 2.17 -10.05 -9.78
CA ILE A 22 1.52 -11.14 -10.52
C ILE A 22 2.54 -11.88 -11.37
N LEU A 23 3.36 -11.18 -12.14
CA LEU A 23 4.39 -11.77 -12.98
C LEU A 23 5.45 -12.50 -12.15
N HIS A 24 5.84 -11.93 -11.03
CA HIS A 24 6.82 -12.56 -10.13
C HIS A 24 6.28 -13.88 -9.57
N ASN A 25 5.02 -13.92 -9.18
CA ASN A 25 4.38 -15.15 -8.72
C ASN A 25 4.29 -16.21 -9.81
N ASP A 26 4.22 -15.78 -11.07
CA ASP A 26 4.22 -16.68 -12.24
C ASP A 26 5.63 -17.12 -12.68
N GLY A 27 6.66 -16.77 -11.91
CA GLY A 27 8.03 -17.23 -12.14
C GLY A 27 8.97 -16.22 -12.79
N VAL A 28 8.51 -15.00 -13.09
CA VAL A 28 9.39 -13.95 -13.61
C VAL A 28 10.11 -13.28 -12.45
N GLU A 29 11.44 -13.21 -12.50
CA GLU A 29 12.23 -12.61 -11.40
C GLU A 29 12.14 -11.08 -11.44
N LEU A 30 11.38 -10.50 -10.52
CA LEU A 30 11.15 -9.07 -10.44
C LEU A 30 11.33 -8.51 -9.02
N ALA A 31 11.91 -9.27 -8.10
CA ALA A 31 12.03 -8.87 -6.70
C ALA A 31 12.70 -7.49 -6.55
N THR A 32 13.83 -7.28 -7.20
CA THR A 32 14.57 -6.00 -7.14
C THR A 32 13.75 -4.84 -7.72
N ALA A 33 13.08 -5.08 -8.85
CA ALA A 33 12.25 -4.04 -9.48
C ALA A 33 11.06 -3.67 -8.58
N ILE A 34 10.45 -4.65 -7.92
CA ILE A 34 9.36 -4.42 -6.97
C ILE A 34 9.86 -3.58 -5.79
N GLU A 35 11.01 -3.93 -5.21
CA GLU A 35 11.61 -3.17 -4.10
C GLU A 35 11.88 -1.72 -4.48
N GLN A 36 12.44 -1.50 -5.66
CA GLN A 36 12.74 -0.14 -6.15
C GLN A 36 11.46 0.67 -6.33
N ALA A 37 10.42 0.06 -6.91
CA ALA A 37 9.14 0.73 -7.10
C ALA A 37 8.46 1.06 -5.76
N GLU A 38 8.51 0.15 -4.80
CA GLU A 38 7.97 0.38 -3.45
C GLU A 38 8.72 1.50 -2.74
N SER A 39 10.05 1.53 -2.83
CA SER A 39 10.86 2.61 -2.25
C SER A 39 10.48 3.96 -2.83
N ARG A 40 10.28 4.03 -4.14
CA ARG A 40 9.87 5.27 -4.79
C ARG A 40 8.48 5.70 -4.35
N LEU A 41 7.56 4.75 -4.22
CA LEU A 41 6.21 5.04 -3.74
C LEU A 41 6.25 5.61 -2.32
N HIS A 42 7.07 5.04 -1.44
CA HIS A 42 7.23 5.52 -0.07
C HIS A 42 7.81 6.94 -0.02
N GLU A 43 8.78 7.26 -0.87
CA GLU A 43 9.33 8.62 -0.96
C GLU A 43 8.25 9.63 -1.35
N LEU A 44 7.46 9.30 -2.37
CA LEU A 44 6.39 10.19 -2.83
C LEU A 44 5.29 10.33 -1.79
N GLY A 45 4.92 9.23 -1.15
CA GLY A 45 3.93 9.24 -0.07
C GLY A 45 4.42 10.05 1.13
N HIS A 46 5.70 9.96 1.46
CA HIS A 46 6.29 10.76 2.53
C HIS A 46 6.16 12.26 2.24
N GLN A 47 6.43 12.67 1.00
CA GLN A 47 6.27 14.07 0.59
C GLN A 47 4.83 14.56 0.73
N LEU A 48 3.84 13.68 0.55
CA LEU A 48 2.42 13.99 0.72
C LEU A 48 1.96 13.92 2.18
N GLY A 49 2.78 13.38 3.08
CA GLY A 49 2.36 13.09 4.45
C GLY A 49 1.36 11.94 4.52
N TRP A 50 1.48 11.00 3.61
CA TRP A 50 0.58 9.85 3.52
C TRP A 50 1.00 8.70 4.44
N TYR A 51 0.06 7.78 4.62
CA TYR A 51 0.20 6.58 5.44
C TYR A 51 -0.11 5.35 4.61
N SER A 52 0.30 4.20 5.10
CA SER A 52 -0.06 2.92 4.50
C SER A 52 -0.87 2.09 5.48
N VAL A 53 -1.74 1.24 4.94
CA VAL A 53 -2.47 0.24 5.72
C VAL A 53 -1.96 -1.13 5.33
N SER A 54 -1.54 -1.91 6.33
CA SER A 54 -1.04 -3.27 6.11
C SER A 54 -1.81 -4.25 6.99
N PRO A 55 -2.29 -5.38 6.46
CA PRO A 55 -2.88 -6.43 7.28
C PRO A 55 -1.83 -7.05 8.20
N ILE A 56 -2.26 -7.56 9.32
CA ILE A 56 -1.41 -8.27 10.28
C ILE A 56 -1.75 -9.75 10.20
N ASN A 57 -0.76 -10.59 9.88
CA ASN A 57 -0.87 -12.03 9.88
C ASN A 57 0.19 -12.61 10.81
N ASP A 58 -0.24 -13.45 11.76
CA ASP A 58 0.66 -14.10 12.72
C ASP A 58 1.53 -13.11 13.48
N GLY A 59 0.95 -11.94 13.82
CA GLY A 59 1.66 -10.89 14.56
C GLY A 59 2.59 -10.03 13.72
N GLN A 60 2.65 -10.25 12.40
CA GLN A 60 3.52 -9.48 11.51
C GLN A 60 2.72 -8.74 10.44
N ALA A 61 3.12 -7.51 10.17
CA ALA A 61 2.53 -6.74 9.09
C ALA A 61 2.92 -7.35 7.73
N THR A 62 1.94 -7.50 6.87
CA THR A 62 2.16 -7.97 5.49
C THR A 62 2.22 -6.79 4.53
N GLU A 63 2.15 -7.04 3.24
CA GLU A 63 2.22 -5.99 2.23
C GLU A 63 1.10 -4.98 2.37
N SER A 64 1.41 -3.71 2.10
CA SER A 64 0.42 -2.64 2.17
C SER A 64 -0.68 -2.83 1.14
N VAL A 65 -1.92 -2.63 1.56
CA VAL A 65 -3.10 -2.79 0.70
C VAL A 65 -3.76 -1.45 0.35
N PHE A 66 -3.38 -0.38 1.03
CA PHE A 66 -3.95 0.94 0.80
C PHE A 66 -2.94 2.02 1.19
N TYR A 67 -2.96 3.12 0.46
CA TYR A 67 -2.14 4.30 0.72
C TYR A 67 -3.02 5.55 0.64
N GLY A 68 -2.84 6.47 1.56
CA GLY A 68 -3.58 7.72 1.56
C GLY A 68 -3.31 8.56 2.79
N THR A 69 -4.15 9.54 3.03
CA THR A 69 -4.08 10.34 4.26
C THR A 69 -4.43 9.46 5.46
N HIS A 70 -4.09 9.93 6.67
CA HIS A 70 -4.43 9.19 7.89
C HIS A 70 -5.93 8.94 8.00
N GLU A 71 -6.75 9.93 7.67
CA GLU A 71 -8.21 9.80 7.69
C GLU A 71 -8.71 8.78 6.67
N GLU A 72 -8.16 8.81 5.46
CA GLU A 72 -8.50 7.83 4.43
C GLU A 72 -8.13 6.41 4.85
N CYS A 73 -6.98 6.24 5.50
CA CYS A 73 -6.55 4.94 6.02
C CYS A 73 -7.50 4.43 7.11
N LYS A 74 -7.91 5.30 8.03
CA LYS A 74 -8.88 4.95 9.06
C LYS A 74 -10.21 4.53 8.46
N LYS A 75 -10.68 5.27 7.45
CA LYS A 75 -11.92 4.95 6.75
C LYS A 75 -11.82 3.60 6.06
N PHE A 76 -10.70 3.32 5.40
CA PHE A 76 -10.47 2.03 4.75
C PHE A 76 -10.63 0.88 5.75
N VAL A 77 -10.00 0.96 6.90
CA VAL A 77 -10.07 -0.08 7.93
C VAL A 77 -11.51 -0.22 8.47
N SER A 78 -12.17 0.90 8.72
CA SER A 78 -13.55 0.90 9.20
C SER A 78 -14.52 0.26 8.21
N ASP A 79 -14.39 0.62 6.92
CA ASP A 79 -15.23 0.07 5.85
C ASP A 79 -14.98 -1.43 5.68
N TRP A 80 -13.72 -1.87 5.77
CA TRP A 80 -13.36 -3.28 5.70
C TRP A 80 -14.03 -4.08 6.81
N ARG A 81 -13.99 -3.57 8.04
CA ARG A 81 -14.60 -4.25 9.18
C ARG A 81 -16.12 -4.34 9.08
N LYS A 82 -16.77 -3.37 8.45
CA LYS A 82 -18.21 -3.40 8.19
C LYS A 82 -18.57 -4.42 7.14
N GLU A 83 -17.76 -4.53 6.09
CA GLU A 83 -18.01 -5.45 4.98
C GLU A 83 -17.65 -6.89 5.35
N TYR A 84 -16.62 -7.07 6.18
CA TYR A 84 -16.12 -8.38 6.58
C TYR A 84 -16.08 -8.50 8.10
N PRO A 85 -17.27 -8.52 8.79
CA PRO A 85 -17.29 -8.53 10.25
C PRO A 85 -16.73 -9.82 10.86
N GLU A 86 -16.61 -10.88 10.09
CA GLU A 86 -16.03 -12.16 10.52
C GLU A 86 -14.50 -12.14 10.52
N ASP A 87 -13.90 -11.20 9.80
CA ASP A 87 -12.46 -11.07 9.74
C ASP A 87 -11.95 -10.45 11.04
N LYS A 88 -11.24 -11.27 11.83
CA LYS A 88 -10.69 -10.86 13.12
C LYS A 88 -9.23 -10.41 12.99
N GLY A 89 -8.70 -10.37 11.78
CA GLY A 89 -7.37 -9.87 11.51
C GLY A 89 -7.26 -8.38 11.82
N GLY A 90 -6.07 -7.96 12.22
CA GLY A 90 -5.79 -6.55 12.47
C GLY A 90 -5.20 -5.86 11.27
N PHE A 91 -5.18 -4.53 11.34
CA PHE A 91 -4.46 -3.69 10.40
C PHE A 91 -3.54 -2.76 11.17
N ILE A 92 -2.42 -2.41 10.54
CA ILE A 92 -1.54 -1.37 11.07
C ILE A 92 -1.47 -0.22 10.07
N ILE A 93 -1.58 1.01 10.58
CA ILE A 93 -1.45 2.24 9.79
C ILE A 93 -0.09 2.81 10.12
N THR A 94 0.76 2.94 9.10
CA THR A 94 2.16 3.38 9.27
C THR A 94 2.43 4.59 8.39
N SER A 95 3.13 5.59 8.95
CA SER A 95 3.61 6.76 8.21
C SER A 95 4.60 6.33 7.13
N LEU A 96 4.44 6.88 5.94
CA LEU A 96 5.37 6.66 4.84
C LEU A 96 6.63 7.52 4.91
#